data_c2d4c8ae6190d97d8777630091432dcb
#
_entry.id   c2d4c8ae6190d97d8777630091432dcb
#
_cell.length_a   1.000
_cell.length_b   1.000
_cell.length_c   1.000
_cell.angle_alpha   90.00
_cell.angle_beta   90.00
_cell.angle_gamma   90.00
#
_symmetry.space_group_name_H-M   'P 1'
#
loop_
_entity.id
_entity.type
_entity.pdbx_description
1 polymer ?
#
loop_
_entity_poly.entity_id
_entity_poly.type
_entity_poly.pdbx_seq_one_letter_code
_entity_poly.pdbx_strand_id
1 'polypeptide(L)'
;MKKILVLLSFFCSYQLVAQECSEYFKLSKGMKIEMVSYDKKDKPTATVKTEVVDMKPVNGGILLVLDSQTFDTKGRLLAKGQASGTCNKGDYVTDIRNISSDMIPKSADIKLNIDGDKMVYPAGMKVGDKLPDAAINITSTLASGMNLININATISNRKVESMETVETPAGKFECLKITYVMDAKMKLLGDRKLVCSEYLAKGVGVVKQDQFDEKGKKQSSMLLTKLEK
;
A
#
# COMPACT_ATOMS: atom_id res chain seq x y z
N MET A 1 46.53 -10.36 -55.06
CA MET A 1 45.09 -10.42 -54.76
C MET A 1 44.96 -10.62 -53.27
N LYS A 2 44.71 -9.51 -52.52
CA LYS A 2 44.57 -9.55 -51.06
C LYS A 2 43.07 -9.69 -50.74
N LYS A 3 42.68 -10.79 -50.09
CA LYS A 3 41.32 -11.02 -49.58
C LYS A 3 41.18 -10.30 -48.23
N ILE A 4 40.35 -9.25 -48.18
CA ILE A 4 39.96 -8.55 -46.95
C ILE A 4 38.82 -9.33 -46.35
N LEU A 5 39.05 -9.95 -45.18
CA LEU A 5 38.05 -10.63 -44.38
C LEU A 5 37.39 -9.57 -43.47
N VAL A 6 36.16 -9.16 -43.82
CA VAL A 6 35.36 -8.25 -42.97
C VAL A 6 34.69 -9.08 -41.90
N LEU A 7 35.19 -8.98 -40.66
CA LEU A 7 34.56 -9.55 -39.47
C LEU A 7 33.39 -8.64 -39.05
N LEU A 8 32.16 -9.05 -39.39
CA LEU A 8 30.95 -8.41 -38.90
C LEU A 8 30.74 -8.81 -37.42
N SER A 9 31.18 -7.99 -36.49
CA SER A 9 30.88 -8.14 -35.05
C SER A 9 29.42 -7.76 -34.80
N PHE A 10 28.59 -8.77 -34.62
CA PHE A 10 27.19 -8.63 -34.19
C PHE A 10 27.20 -8.20 -32.73
N PHE A 11 27.12 -6.87 -32.47
CA PHE A 11 26.87 -6.32 -31.14
C PHE A 11 25.42 -6.61 -30.79
N CYS A 12 25.19 -7.74 -30.12
CA CYS A 12 23.91 -8.05 -29.48
C CYS A 12 23.77 -7.15 -28.28
N SER A 13 23.15 -5.96 -28.45
CA SER A 13 22.75 -5.06 -27.37
C SER A 13 21.70 -5.79 -26.54
N TYR A 14 22.14 -6.43 -25.46
CA TYR A 14 21.22 -6.85 -24.41
C TYR A 14 20.57 -5.57 -23.84
N GLN A 15 19.38 -5.25 -24.28
CA GLN A 15 18.53 -4.29 -23.61
C GLN A 15 18.23 -4.90 -22.24
N LEU A 16 18.91 -4.42 -21.21
CA LEU A 16 18.48 -4.58 -19.82
C LEU A 16 17.12 -3.91 -19.72
N VAL A 17 16.06 -4.67 -19.91
CA VAL A 17 14.71 -4.24 -19.56
C VAL A 17 14.75 -4.08 -18.05
N ALA A 18 14.96 -2.84 -17.59
CA ALA A 18 14.77 -2.51 -16.20
C ALA A 18 13.33 -2.96 -15.85
N GLN A 19 13.21 -3.91 -14.92
CA GLN A 19 11.91 -4.39 -14.50
C GLN A 19 11.21 -3.23 -13.79
N GLU A 20 10.40 -2.50 -14.56
CA GLU A 20 9.64 -1.35 -14.03
C GLU A 20 8.48 -1.87 -13.18
N CYS A 21 8.20 -1.16 -12.09
CA CYS A 21 7.01 -1.34 -11.28
C CYS A 21 5.76 -0.96 -12.08
N SER A 22 4.58 -1.37 -11.60
CA SER A 22 3.29 -0.85 -12.07
C SER A 22 3.36 0.69 -12.17
N GLU A 23 2.84 1.26 -13.23
CA GLU A 23 2.88 2.70 -13.48
C GLU A 23 2.33 3.54 -12.31
N TYR A 24 1.45 2.96 -11.49
CA TYR A 24 0.90 3.61 -10.30
C TYR A 24 1.89 3.62 -9.13
N PHE A 25 2.77 2.64 -9.03
CA PHE A 25 3.73 2.47 -7.93
C PHE A 25 5.19 2.68 -8.36
N LYS A 26 5.40 3.52 -9.36
CA LYS A 26 6.74 3.99 -9.80
C LYS A 26 7.32 4.96 -8.76
N LEU A 27 7.54 4.47 -7.55
CA LEU A 27 8.09 5.25 -6.45
C LEU A 27 9.61 5.36 -6.58
N SER A 28 10.20 6.43 -6.05
CA SER A 28 11.64 6.66 -6.04
C SER A 28 12.18 6.75 -4.62
N LYS A 29 13.44 6.37 -4.41
CA LYS A 29 14.11 6.53 -3.12
C LYS A 29 14.15 8.00 -2.72
N GLY A 30 13.84 8.27 -1.46
CA GLY A 30 13.72 9.61 -0.90
C GLY A 30 12.33 10.26 -1.08
N MET A 31 11.43 9.66 -1.85
CA MET A 31 10.07 10.15 -2.01
C MET A 31 9.33 10.14 -0.68
N LYS A 32 8.71 11.27 -0.32
CA LYS A 32 7.93 11.43 0.91
C LYS A 32 6.48 11.70 0.59
N ILE A 33 5.62 10.99 1.29
CA ILE A 33 4.16 11.01 1.14
C ILE A 33 3.55 11.30 2.50
N GLU A 34 2.69 12.32 2.57
CA GLU A 34 1.91 12.61 3.76
C GLU A 34 0.43 12.44 3.45
N MET A 35 -0.24 11.61 4.26
CA MET A 35 -1.67 11.33 4.17
C MET A 35 -2.34 11.75 5.48
N VAL A 36 -3.50 12.41 5.40
CA VAL A 36 -4.32 12.74 6.58
C VAL A 36 -5.59 11.92 6.56
N SER A 37 -5.87 11.28 7.69
CA SER A 37 -7.10 10.53 7.94
C SER A 37 -8.17 11.44 8.53
N TYR A 38 -9.41 11.24 8.12
CA TYR A 38 -10.59 12.00 8.54
C TYR A 38 -11.68 11.06 9.04
N ASP A 39 -12.42 11.48 10.06
CA ASP A 39 -13.60 10.76 10.55
C ASP A 39 -14.82 10.97 9.63
N LYS A 40 -15.96 10.38 10.02
CA LYS A 40 -17.26 10.51 9.31
C LYS A 40 -17.82 11.94 9.25
N LYS A 41 -17.24 12.89 9.98
CA LYS A 41 -17.60 14.33 10.01
C LYS A 41 -16.52 15.20 9.36
N ASP A 42 -15.63 14.59 8.60
CA ASP A 42 -14.49 15.24 7.95
C ASP A 42 -13.54 15.98 8.91
N LYS A 43 -13.47 15.54 10.17
CA LYS A 43 -12.48 16.03 11.12
C LYS A 43 -11.20 15.20 11.01
N PRO A 44 -10.01 15.83 10.95
CA PRO A 44 -8.75 15.10 10.92
C PRO A 44 -8.58 14.27 12.20
N THR A 45 -8.07 13.07 12.07
CA THR A 45 -7.87 12.14 13.19
C THR A 45 -6.42 11.71 13.34
N ALA A 46 -5.69 11.56 12.23
CA ALA A 46 -4.29 11.18 12.23
C ALA A 46 -3.59 11.67 10.96
N THR A 47 -2.27 11.82 11.05
CA THR A 47 -1.38 12.08 9.91
C THR A 47 -0.41 10.92 9.77
N VAL A 48 -0.32 10.33 8.59
CA VAL A 48 0.66 9.29 8.24
C VAL A 48 1.70 9.88 7.32
N LYS A 49 2.97 9.79 7.70
CA LYS A 49 4.13 10.20 6.89
C LYS A 49 4.89 8.96 6.49
N THR A 50 5.08 8.77 5.19
CA THR A 50 5.80 7.63 4.62
C THR A 50 6.94 8.13 3.76
N GLU A 51 8.11 7.50 3.90
CA GLU A 51 9.29 7.75 3.07
C GLU A 51 9.77 6.44 2.44
N VAL A 52 10.11 6.49 1.16
CA VAL A 52 10.80 5.39 0.48
C VAL A 52 12.29 5.46 0.86
N VAL A 53 12.68 4.70 1.87
CA VAL A 53 14.05 4.78 2.44
C VAL A 53 15.05 3.93 1.68
N ASP A 54 14.58 2.86 1.03
CA ASP A 54 15.48 1.99 0.28
C ASP A 54 14.78 1.29 -0.89
N MET A 55 15.58 0.94 -1.91
CA MET A 55 15.16 0.18 -3.09
C MET A 55 16.25 -0.85 -3.39
N LYS A 56 15.91 -2.14 -3.30
CA LYS A 56 16.88 -3.23 -3.46
C LYS A 56 16.51 -4.14 -4.62
N PRO A 57 17.45 -4.47 -5.53
CA PRO A 57 17.23 -5.55 -6.48
C PRO A 57 16.97 -6.86 -5.73
N VAL A 58 15.94 -7.58 -6.15
CA VAL A 58 15.63 -8.93 -5.66
C VAL A 58 15.39 -9.85 -6.85
N ASN A 59 15.38 -11.17 -6.61
CA ASN A 59 15.13 -12.11 -7.70
C ASN A 59 13.74 -11.86 -8.32
N GLY A 60 13.74 -11.43 -9.57
CA GLY A 60 12.53 -11.13 -10.33
C GLY A 60 11.99 -9.70 -10.20
N GLY A 61 12.69 -8.77 -9.51
CA GLY A 61 12.18 -7.40 -9.39
C GLY A 61 12.95 -6.47 -8.47
N ILE A 62 12.20 -5.55 -7.85
CA ILE A 62 12.71 -4.52 -6.93
C ILE A 62 11.90 -4.57 -5.64
N LEU A 63 12.58 -4.67 -4.50
CA LEU A 63 12.01 -4.49 -3.17
C LEU A 63 12.07 -3.01 -2.81
N LEU A 64 10.91 -2.44 -2.49
CA LEU A 64 10.74 -1.09 -1.93
C LEU A 64 10.62 -1.21 -0.41
N VAL A 65 11.37 -0.42 0.33
CA VAL A 65 11.30 -0.33 1.78
C VAL A 65 10.78 1.06 2.15
N LEU A 66 9.68 1.08 2.91
CA LEU A 66 8.95 2.28 3.26
C LEU A 66 8.93 2.44 4.79
N ASP A 67 9.48 3.52 5.30
CA ASP A 67 9.32 3.93 6.68
C ASP A 67 8.04 4.74 6.83
N SER A 68 7.21 4.38 7.81
CA SER A 68 5.97 5.08 8.11
C SER A 68 5.90 5.52 9.56
N GLN A 69 5.40 6.73 9.77
CA GLN A 69 5.13 7.31 11.09
C GLN A 69 3.71 7.84 11.13
N THR A 70 2.98 7.50 12.19
CA THR A 70 1.61 7.99 12.41
C THR A 70 1.59 8.95 13.59
N PHE A 71 1.00 10.10 13.39
CA PHE A 71 0.87 11.16 14.39
C PHE A 71 -0.60 11.43 14.69
N ASP A 72 -0.92 11.79 15.94
CA ASP A 72 -2.23 12.32 16.28
C ASP A 72 -2.41 13.78 15.81
N THR A 73 -3.60 14.35 16.05
CA THR A 73 -3.93 15.74 15.68
C THR A 73 -3.12 16.80 16.44
N LYS A 74 -2.41 16.42 17.49
CA LYS A 74 -1.52 17.28 18.28
C LYS A 74 -0.04 17.12 17.88
N GLY A 75 0.24 16.31 16.85
CA GLY A 75 1.60 16.03 16.39
C GLY A 75 2.37 15.03 17.26
N ARG A 76 1.72 14.31 18.18
CA ARG A 76 2.38 13.28 18.98
C ARG A 76 2.49 12.00 18.16
N LEU A 77 3.66 11.38 18.18
CA LEU A 77 3.90 10.11 17.52
C LEU A 77 3.06 9.00 18.18
N LEU A 78 2.18 8.38 17.42
CA LEU A 78 1.35 7.24 17.85
C LEU A 78 1.99 5.90 17.50
N ALA A 79 2.56 5.81 16.30
CA ALA A 79 3.13 4.58 15.78
C ALA A 79 4.28 4.89 14.82
N LYS A 80 5.25 3.96 14.76
CA LYS A 80 6.35 3.97 13.80
C LYS A 80 6.54 2.56 13.29
N GLY A 81 6.72 2.39 12.00
CA GLY A 81 6.94 1.06 11.43
C GLY A 81 7.53 1.11 10.04
N GLN A 82 7.93 -0.04 9.56
CA GLN A 82 8.45 -0.23 8.22
C GLN A 82 7.51 -1.19 7.47
N ALA A 83 7.20 -0.87 6.23
CA ALA A 83 6.48 -1.73 5.32
C ALA A 83 7.35 -2.02 4.09
N SER A 84 7.01 -3.07 3.35
CA SER A 84 7.68 -3.38 2.11
C SER A 84 6.70 -3.64 0.98
N GLY A 85 7.10 -3.26 -0.22
CA GLY A 85 6.44 -3.61 -1.46
C GLY A 85 7.44 -4.18 -2.45
N THR A 86 7.02 -5.11 -3.28
CA THR A 86 7.86 -5.71 -4.31
C THR A 86 7.28 -5.45 -5.69
N CYS A 87 8.08 -4.90 -6.57
CA CYS A 87 7.76 -4.83 -8.00
C CYS A 87 8.29 -6.08 -8.67
N ASN A 88 7.43 -6.89 -9.27
CA ASN A 88 7.82 -8.12 -9.94
C ASN A 88 7.08 -8.19 -11.28
N LYS A 89 7.86 -8.22 -12.40
CA LYS A 89 7.31 -8.27 -13.77
C LYS A 89 6.23 -7.20 -14.05
N GLY A 90 6.34 -6.04 -13.40
CA GLY A 90 5.38 -4.95 -13.52
C GLY A 90 4.27 -4.96 -12.47
N ASP A 91 3.99 -6.06 -11.80
CA ASP A 91 3.05 -6.09 -10.68
C ASP A 91 3.65 -5.40 -9.45
N TYR A 92 2.85 -4.67 -8.70
CA TYR A 92 3.21 -4.22 -7.37
C TYR A 92 2.52 -5.08 -6.32
N VAL A 93 3.31 -5.64 -5.42
CA VAL A 93 2.84 -6.53 -4.37
C VAL A 93 3.25 -5.94 -3.02
N THR A 94 2.29 -5.59 -2.19
CA THR A 94 2.56 -5.14 -0.82
C THR A 94 2.38 -6.28 0.17
N ASP A 95 3.34 -6.42 1.08
CA ASP A 95 3.34 -7.45 2.12
C ASP A 95 3.16 -6.78 3.49
N ILE A 96 1.93 -6.82 3.99
CA ILE A 96 1.57 -6.23 5.28
C ILE A 96 2.12 -7.01 6.48
N ARG A 97 2.61 -8.26 6.29
CA ARG A 97 3.21 -9.06 7.36
C ARG A 97 4.54 -8.48 7.83
N ASN A 98 5.18 -7.66 7.00
CA ASN A 98 6.45 -6.98 7.28
C ASN A 98 6.26 -5.63 8.00
N ILE A 99 5.06 -5.35 8.53
CA ILE A 99 4.86 -4.21 9.42
C ILE A 99 5.65 -4.49 10.70
N SER A 100 6.64 -3.64 10.99
CA SER A 100 7.52 -3.87 12.13
C SER A 100 6.75 -3.78 13.46
N SER A 101 7.17 -4.58 14.42
CA SER A 101 6.61 -4.61 15.79
C SER A 101 6.78 -3.29 16.56
N ASP A 102 7.54 -2.33 16.03
CA ASP A 102 7.70 -1.00 16.62
C ASP A 102 6.41 -0.15 16.61
N MET A 103 5.38 -0.62 15.90
CA MET A 103 4.02 -0.05 15.97
C MET A 103 3.30 -0.34 17.29
N ILE A 104 3.86 -1.21 18.13
CA ILE A 104 3.30 -1.54 19.44
C ILE A 104 4.08 -0.79 20.51
N PRO A 105 3.39 -0.16 21.49
CA PRO A 105 4.08 0.42 22.63
C PRO A 105 4.98 -0.61 23.31
N LYS A 106 6.28 -0.33 23.44
CA LYS A 106 7.28 -1.22 24.07
C LYS A 106 7.04 -1.45 25.58
N SER A 107 5.96 -0.89 26.13
CA SER A 107 5.64 -0.95 27.56
C SER A 107 4.95 -2.23 28.00
N ALA A 108 4.60 -3.13 27.09
CA ALA A 108 4.00 -4.40 27.43
C ALA A 108 4.74 -5.52 26.68
N ASP A 109 4.94 -6.66 27.32
CA ASP A 109 5.42 -7.90 26.70
C ASP A 109 4.36 -8.44 25.72
N ILE A 110 4.07 -7.64 24.67
CA ILE A 110 3.07 -7.96 23.65
C ILE A 110 3.81 -8.54 22.44
N LYS A 111 3.41 -9.76 22.07
CA LYS A 111 3.83 -10.39 20.82
C LYS A 111 2.75 -10.16 19.77
N LEU A 112 3.09 -9.46 18.68
CA LEU A 112 2.24 -9.32 17.50
C LEU A 112 2.60 -10.41 16.49
N ASN A 113 1.58 -11.06 15.96
CA ASN A 113 1.71 -11.95 14.82
C ASN A 113 0.74 -11.47 13.73
N ILE A 114 1.28 -11.21 12.53
CA ILE A 114 0.51 -10.84 11.34
C ILE A 114 0.77 -11.91 10.28
N ASP A 115 -0.29 -12.54 9.82
CA ASP A 115 -0.27 -13.55 8.77
C ASP A 115 -1.34 -13.26 7.72
N GLY A 116 -1.21 -13.83 6.53
CA GLY A 116 -2.20 -13.66 5.47
C GLY A 116 -1.60 -13.46 4.10
N ASP A 117 -2.46 -13.04 3.19
CA ASP A 117 -2.16 -12.84 1.79
C ASP A 117 -1.46 -11.51 1.53
N LYS A 118 -0.79 -11.44 0.39
CA LYS A 118 -0.23 -10.19 -0.13
C LYS A 118 -1.30 -9.46 -0.95
N MET A 119 -1.32 -8.14 -0.85
CA MET A 119 -2.12 -7.30 -1.73
C MET A 119 -1.41 -7.13 -3.07
N VAL A 120 -2.06 -7.55 -4.15
CA VAL A 120 -1.50 -7.49 -5.51
C VAL A 120 -2.19 -6.40 -6.33
N TYR A 121 -1.39 -5.59 -7.00
CA TYR A 121 -1.80 -4.60 -8.00
C TYR A 121 -1.12 -4.96 -9.32
N PRO A 122 -1.84 -5.66 -10.22
CA PRO A 122 -1.27 -6.14 -11.49
C PRO A 122 -0.77 -5.03 -12.39
N ALA A 123 0.18 -5.36 -13.24
CA ALA A 123 0.60 -4.46 -14.31
C ALA A 123 -0.55 -4.18 -15.28
N GLY A 124 -0.63 -2.93 -15.76
CA GLY A 124 -1.56 -2.55 -16.82
C GLY A 124 -3.04 -2.67 -16.46
N MET A 125 -3.40 -2.51 -15.17
CA MET A 125 -4.79 -2.49 -14.71
C MET A 125 -5.67 -1.56 -15.55
N LYS A 126 -6.87 -2.03 -15.92
CA LYS A 126 -7.87 -1.30 -16.71
C LYS A 126 -9.23 -1.33 -16.03
N VAL A 127 -10.05 -0.35 -16.34
CA VAL A 127 -11.45 -0.31 -15.90
C VAL A 127 -12.16 -1.60 -16.30
N GLY A 128 -12.84 -2.23 -15.34
CA GLY A 128 -13.51 -3.51 -15.46
C GLY A 128 -12.71 -4.71 -14.93
N ASP A 129 -11.39 -4.58 -14.72
CA ASP A 129 -10.57 -5.68 -14.22
C ASP A 129 -10.96 -6.06 -12.78
N LYS A 130 -10.99 -7.37 -12.52
CA LYS A 130 -11.07 -7.93 -11.18
C LYS A 130 -9.67 -8.18 -10.65
N LEU A 131 -9.43 -7.78 -9.41
CA LEU A 131 -8.14 -7.95 -8.75
C LEU A 131 -8.22 -9.10 -7.74
N PRO A 132 -7.07 -9.74 -7.41
CA PRO A 132 -7.04 -10.80 -6.41
C PRO A 132 -7.57 -10.31 -5.05
N ASP A 133 -8.39 -11.13 -4.41
CA ASP A 133 -8.81 -10.94 -3.04
C ASP A 133 -7.64 -11.22 -2.07
N ALA A 134 -7.76 -10.81 -0.81
CA ALA A 134 -6.75 -11.04 0.21
C ALA A 134 -7.40 -11.26 1.57
N ALA A 135 -6.78 -12.09 2.40
CA ALA A 135 -7.16 -12.31 3.79
C ALA A 135 -5.98 -12.01 4.72
N ILE A 136 -6.27 -11.43 5.87
CA ILE A 136 -5.28 -10.97 6.84
C ILE A 136 -5.71 -11.39 8.24
N ASN A 137 -4.79 -11.99 8.98
CA ASN A 137 -4.97 -12.35 10.37
C ASN A 137 -3.97 -11.57 11.23
N ILE A 138 -4.48 -10.83 12.20
CA ILE A 138 -3.66 -10.09 13.16
C ILE A 138 -3.99 -10.61 14.55
N THR A 139 -3.01 -11.17 15.24
CA THR A 139 -3.16 -11.60 16.62
C THR A 139 -2.12 -10.91 17.49
N SER A 140 -2.51 -10.48 18.69
CA SER A 140 -1.57 -10.03 19.70
C SER A 140 -1.77 -10.79 21.00
N THR A 141 -0.66 -11.23 21.61
CA THR A 141 -0.64 -11.98 22.86
C THR A 141 0.28 -11.32 23.87
N LEU A 142 -0.13 -11.32 25.14
CA LEU A 142 0.76 -10.99 26.26
C LEU A 142 1.78 -12.11 26.49
N ALA A 143 2.88 -11.83 27.18
CA ALA A 143 3.83 -12.85 27.63
C ALA A 143 3.19 -13.95 28.48
N SER A 144 2.10 -13.64 29.17
CA SER A 144 1.26 -14.61 29.91
C SER A 144 0.48 -15.59 29.02
N GLY A 145 0.53 -15.43 27.68
CA GLY A 145 -0.22 -16.23 26.72
C GLY A 145 -1.66 -15.76 26.48
N MET A 146 -2.10 -14.67 27.11
CA MET A 146 -3.45 -14.13 26.91
C MET A 146 -3.54 -13.38 25.58
N ASN A 147 -4.52 -13.74 24.74
CA ASN A 147 -4.82 -13.03 23.50
C ASN A 147 -5.50 -11.68 23.81
N LEU A 148 -4.88 -10.58 23.39
CA LEU A 148 -5.44 -9.24 23.51
C LEU A 148 -6.26 -8.84 22.27
N ILE A 149 -5.74 -9.15 21.10
CA ILE A 149 -6.35 -8.79 19.82
C ILE A 149 -6.38 -10.04 18.95
N ASN A 150 -7.52 -10.25 18.29
CA ASN A 150 -7.67 -11.20 17.22
C ASN A 150 -8.56 -10.55 16.16
N ILE A 151 -7.96 -10.22 15.03
CA ILE A 151 -8.62 -9.60 13.87
C ILE A 151 -8.44 -10.54 12.68
N ASN A 152 -9.55 -11.00 12.11
CA ASN A 152 -9.57 -11.69 10.83
C ASN A 152 -10.24 -10.75 9.83
N ALA A 153 -9.50 -10.22 8.87
CA ALA A 153 -10.02 -9.34 7.84
C ALA A 153 -9.92 -10.00 6.47
N THR A 154 -11.00 -9.97 5.71
CA THR A 154 -11.02 -10.34 4.29
C THR A 154 -11.24 -9.10 3.45
N ILE A 155 -10.51 -8.99 2.35
CA ILE A 155 -10.64 -7.95 1.34
C ILE A 155 -11.08 -8.66 0.07
N SER A 156 -12.32 -8.45 -0.33
CA SER A 156 -12.95 -9.21 -1.41
C SER A 156 -13.65 -8.30 -2.42
N ASN A 157 -14.02 -8.89 -3.57
CA ASN A 157 -14.69 -8.18 -4.65
C ASN A 157 -13.90 -6.98 -5.15
N ARG A 158 -12.58 -7.08 -5.17
CA ARG A 158 -11.69 -6.04 -5.65
C ARG A 158 -11.87 -5.84 -7.16
N LYS A 159 -12.21 -4.63 -7.57
CA LYS A 159 -12.49 -4.29 -8.97
C LYS A 159 -11.99 -2.89 -9.31
N VAL A 160 -11.42 -2.74 -10.50
CA VAL A 160 -11.14 -1.44 -11.09
C VAL A 160 -12.44 -0.87 -11.64
N GLU A 161 -13.00 0.15 -10.97
CA GLU A 161 -14.34 0.65 -11.25
C GLU A 161 -14.38 1.72 -12.34
N SER A 162 -13.48 2.71 -12.25
CA SER A 162 -13.47 3.87 -13.15
C SER A 162 -12.12 4.58 -13.18
N MET A 163 -11.99 5.52 -14.11
CA MET A 163 -10.98 6.60 -14.06
C MET A 163 -11.67 7.87 -13.56
N GLU A 164 -11.10 8.52 -12.56
CA GLU A 164 -11.66 9.74 -11.96
C GLU A 164 -10.57 10.76 -11.68
N THR A 165 -10.88 12.04 -11.84
CA THR A 165 -10.01 13.12 -11.37
C THR A 165 -10.26 13.36 -9.89
N VAL A 166 -9.22 13.23 -9.07
CA VAL A 166 -9.28 13.45 -7.62
C VAL A 166 -8.48 14.70 -7.26
N GLU A 167 -9.12 15.60 -6.54
CA GLU A 167 -8.49 16.80 -5.99
C GLU A 167 -8.14 16.56 -4.52
N THR A 168 -6.90 16.87 -4.15
CA THR A 168 -6.35 16.73 -2.80
C THR A 168 -5.56 17.98 -2.45
N PRO A 169 -5.20 18.21 -1.18
CA PRO A 169 -4.31 19.33 -0.82
C PRO A 169 -2.94 19.28 -1.52
N ALA A 170 -2.47 18.09 -1.92
CA ALA A 170 -1.21 17.93 -2.66
C ALA A 170 -1.34 18.20 -4.17
N GLY A 171 -2.56 18.40 -4.69
CA GLY A 171 -2.81 18.68 -6.10
C GLY A 171 -3.97 17.87 -6.69
N LYS A 172 -4.05 17.92 -8.02
CA LYS A 172 -5.08 17.26 -8.82
C LYS A 172 -4.48 16.07 -9.55
N PHE A 173 -5.13 14.91 -9.48
CA PHE A 173 -4.62 13.64 -9.97
C PHE A 173 -5.67 12.90 -10.81
N GLU A 174 -5.25 12.40 -11.97
CA GLU A 174 -6.01 11.38 -12.70
C GLU A 174 -5.79 10.02 -12.05
N CYS A 175 -6.85 9.43 -11.53
CA CYS A 175 -6.78 8.24 -10.68
C CYS A 175 -7.57 7.08 -11.25
N LEU A 176 -7.00 5.89 -11.09
CA LEU A 176 -7.73 4.65 -11.23
C LEU A 176 -8.43 4.37 -9.89
N LYS A 177 -9.76 4.27 -9.90
CA LYS A 177 -10.55 3.93 -8.72
C LYS A 177 -10.71 2.42 -8.62
N ILE A 178 -10.31 1.87 -7.47
CA ILE A 178 -10.53 0.47 -7.12
C ILE A 178 -11.54 0.41 -5.98
N THR A 179 -12.57 -0.43 -6.13
CA THR A 179 -13.56 -0.69 -5.07
C THR A 179 -13.38 -2.10 -4.52
N TYR A 180 -13.71 -2.29 -3.24
CA TYR A 180 -13.66 -3.59 -2.57
C TYR A 180 -14.51 -3.61 -1.31
N VAL A 181 -14.78 -4.80 -0.79
CA VAL A 181 -15.42 -5.02 0.51
C VAL A 181 -14.37 -5.49 1.49
N MET A 182 -14.30 -4.85 2.64
CA MET A 182 -13.50 -5.28 3.78
C MET A 182 -14.44 -5.81 4.87
N ASP A 183 -14.31 -7.10 5.21
CA ASP A 183 -15.04 -7.74 6.31
C ASP A 183 -14.02 -8.09 7.39
N ALA A 184 -14.09 -7.38 8.52
CA ALA A 184 -13.19 -7.54 9.65
C ALA A 184 -13.95 -8.11 10.86
N LYS A 185 -13.58 -9.31 11.25
CA LYS A 185 -14.08 -9.98 12.47
C LYS A 185 -13.14 -9.70 13.62
N MET A 186 -13.65 -9.04 14.65
CA MET A 186 -12.87 -8.59 15.80
C MET A 186 -13.53 -9.06 17.10
N LYS A 187 -12.94 -10.03 17.75
CA LYS A 187 -13.52 -10.73 18.91
C LYS A 187 -14.01 -9.81 20.05
N LEU A 188 -13.34 -8.67 20.27
CA LEU A 188 -13.67 -7.72 21.37
C LEU A 188 -14.33 -6.44 20.89
N LEU A 189 -14.19 -6.07 19.61
CA LEU A 189 -14.63 -4.77 19.08
C LEU A 189 -15.88 -4.89 18.18
N GLY A 190 -16.36 -6.13 17.98
CA GLY A 190 -17.47 -6.45 17.09
C GLY A 190 -17.06 -6.45 15.61
N ASP A 191 -17.82 -7.19 14.82
CA ASP A 191 -17.58 -7.35 13.39
C ASP A 191 -17.88 -6.04 12.65
N ARG A 192 -17.09 -5.76 11.62
CA ARG A 192 -17.27 -4.59 10.75
C ARG A 192 -17.17 -4.98 9.30
N LYS A 193 -18.14 -4.57 8.53
CA LYS A 193 -18.12 -4.69 7.08
C LYS A 193 -18.17 -3.31 6.45
N LEU A 194 -17.20 -3.02 5.60
CA LEU A 194 -17.01 -1.72 4.97
C LEU A 194 -16.91 -1.89 3.46
N VAL A 195 -17.53 -0.97 2.75
CA VAL A 195 -17.32 -0.77 1.31
C VAL A 195 -16.25 0.30 1.16
N CYS A 196 -15.16 -0.06 0.53
CA CYS A 196 -13.98 0.78 0.40
C CYS A 196 -13.74 1.19 -1.05
N SER A 197 -13.17 2.37 -1.22
CA SER A 197 -12.64 2.83 -2.51
C SER A 197 -11.24 3.37 -2.28
N GLU A 198 -10.32 3.02 -3.17
CA GLU A 198 -8.98 3.62 -3.23
C GLU A 198 -8.72 4.20 -4.61
N TYR A 199 -8.00 5.30 -4.66
CA TYR A 199 -7.72 6.06 -5.86
C TYR A 199 -6.21 6.11 -6.08
N LEU A 200 -5.76 5.46 -7.16
CA LEU A 200 -4.35 5.32 -7.51
C LEU A 200 -3.95 6.32 -8.58
N ALA A 201 -3.01 7.18 -8.27
CA ALA A 201 -2.39 8.09 -9.26
C ALA A 201 -1.05 7.52 -9.76
N LYS A 202 -0.77 7.72 -11.06
CA LYS A 202 0.48 7.26 -11.68
C LYS A 202 1.71 7.88 -10.99
N GLY A 203 2.66 7.02 -10.60
CA GLY A 203 3.91 7.41 -9.96
C GLY A 203 3.78 7.96 -8.55
N VAL A 204 2.62 7.75 -7.89
CA VAL A 204 2.34 8.21 -6.53
C VAL A 204 1.80 7.08 -5.66
N GLY A 205 1.00 6.17 -6.22
CA GLY A 205 0.22 5.18 -5.49
C GLY A 205 -1.13 5.73 -5.05
N VAL A 206 -1.57 5.36 -3.86
CA VAL A 206 -2.86 5.79 -3.29
C VAL A 206 -2.80 7.28 -2.92
N VAL A 207 -3.68 8.10 -3.51
CA VAL A 207 -3.84 9.52 -3.20
C VAL A 207 -5.08 9.83 -2.39
N LYS A 208 -6.07 8.92 -2.43
CA LYS A 208 -7.31 9.02 -1.64
C LYS A 208 -7.83 7.63 -1.32
N GLN A 209 -8.45 7.49 -0.15
CA GLN A 209 -9.17 6.30 0.25
C GLN A 209 -10.46 6.72 0.98
N ASP A 210 -11.59 6.07 0.66
CA ASP A 210 -12.87 6.29 1.33
C ASP A 210 -13.39 4.96 1.89
N GLN A 211 -14.03 5.01 3.04
CA GLN A 211 -14.68 3.87 3.69
C GLN A 211 -16.13 4.21 4.04
N PHE A 212 -17.03 3.33 3.66
CA PHE A 212 -18.47 3.45 3.90
C PHE A 212 -18.99 2.19 4.61
N ASP A 213 -20.03 2.32 5.40
CA ASP A 213 -20.77 1.14 5.87
C ASP A 213 -21.65 0.55 4.75
N GLU A 214 -22.29 -0.58 5.02
CA GLU A 214 -23.15 -1.28 4.07
C GLU A 214 -24.39 -0.46 3.62
N LYS A 215 -24.73 0.60 4.37
CA LYS A 215 -25.80 1.55 4.06
C LYS A 215 -25.31 2.75 3.25
N GLY A 216 -24.03 2.76 2.84
CA GLY A 216 -23.43 3.86 2.10
C GLY A 216 -23.08 5.09 2.93
N LYS A 217 -23.11 4.99 4.26
CA LYS A 217 -22.74 6.11 5.13
C LYS A 217 -21.23 6.14 5.32
N LYS A 218 -20.61 7.28 5.03
CA LYS A 218 -19.18 7.52 5.22
C LYS A 218 -18.75 7.22 6.66
N GLN A 219 -17.70 6.44 6.82
CA GLN A 219 -17.10 6.09 8.10
C GLN A 219 -15.76 6.81 8.28
N SER A 220 -14.95 6.87 7.25
CA SER A 220 -13.66 7.57 7.25
C SER A 220 -13.20 7.87 5.83
N SER A 221 -12.21 8.75 5.72
CA SER A 221 -11.44 8.92 4.49
C SER A 221 -9.99 9.20 4.81
N MET A 222 -9.11 9.05 3.82
CA MET A 222 -7.71 9.43 3.86
C MET A 222 -7.34 10.15 2.57
N LEU A 223 -6.64 11.27 2.67
CA LEU A 223 -6.25 12.11 1.54
C LEU A 223 -4.76 12.41 1.56
N LEU A 224 -4.15 12.41 0.38
CA LEU A 224 -2.79 12.90 0.17
C LEU A 224 -2.75 14.41 0.42
N THR A 225 -1.94 14.83 1.39
CA THR A 225 -1.78 16.24 1.75
C THR A 225 -0.46 16.83 1.32
N LYS A 226 0.58 15.99 1.17
CA LYS A 226 1.89 16.42 0.73
C LYS A 226 2.62 15.33 -0.05
N LEU A 227 3.33 15.72 -1.10
CA LEU A 227 4.15 14.87 -1.93
C LEU A 227 5.49 15.57 -2.21
N GLU A 228 6.58 14.95 -1.81
CA GLU A 228 7.95 15.39 -2.13
C GLU A 228 8.63 14.25 -2.92
N LYS A 229 9.22 14.62 -4.07
CA LYS A 229 9.94 13.69 -4.97
C LYS A 229 11.42 13.99 -4.97
#